data_8e9729cf27cc610c9e92192dc2fc1e83
#
_entry.id   8e9729cf27cc610c9e92192dc2fc1e83
#
_cell.length_a   1.000
_cell.length_b   1.000
_cell.length_c   1.000
_cell.angle_alpha   90.00
_cell.angle_beta   90.00
_cell.angle_gamma   90.00
#
_symmetry.space_group_name_H-M   'P 1'
#
loop_
_entity.id
_entity.type
_entity.pdbx_description
1 polymer ?
#
loop_
_entity_poly.entity_id
_entity_poly.type
_entity_poly.pdbx_seq_one_letter_code
_entity_poly.pdbx_strand_id
1 'polypeptide(L)'
;MDCECPLYAGDLPDSVKIHPEVPGQRGIEHKMTEKLSNPKKTIEVIQKHGFDFQKKFGQNFLIDSHVLEKIVGAAEITKDDFVLEIGPGIGTLTQYLAEAAREVTAVEIDRNLIPILGETLADYSNVTIINEDVLKLDLAALANEKNGGKPIKVVANLPYYITTPIIMGLFESHVPVSSITVMVQKEVAMRMQAGPGTKDYGALSLAVQFYAEPYIAANVPPNCFIPRPNVGSAVIRLKTYEQPQIQVKDEAFLCALIRASFNQRRKTLVNSLKNASDLKLEKEQVLEALRTMGLSETVRGEALTLEQFASLADLLKA
;
A
#
# COMPACT_ATOMS: atom_id res chain seq x y z
N MET A 1 -29.48 -20.31 -0.35
CA MET A 1 -29.86 -19.35 0.71
C MET A 1 -28.85 -18.24 0.62
N ASP A 2 -29.28 -17.22 -0.10
CA ASP A 2 -28.47 -16.09 -0.51
C ASP A 2 -28.20 -15.19 0.72
N CYS A 3 -26.96 -15.03 1.09
CA CYS A 3 -26.53 -13.99 2.02
C CYS A 3 -26.22 -12.73 1.19
N GLU A 4 -27.27 -11.97 0.90
CA GLU A 4 -27.13 -10.58 0.49
C GLU A 4 -26.53 -9.77 1.65
N CYS A 5 -25.37 -9.20 1.42
CA CYS A 5 -24.83 -8.13 2.24
C CYS A 5 -25.44 -6.82 1.70
N PRO A 6 -26.34 -6.14 2.45
CA PRO A 6 -26.85 -4.85 2.04
C PRO A 6 -25.87 -3.76 2.43
N LEU A 7 -25.79 -2.74 1.60
CA LEU A 7 -25.18 -1.42 1.79
C LEU A 7 -23.92 -1.20 0.90
N TYR A 8 -24.19 -0.54 -0.21
CA TYR A 8 -23.78 0.80 -0.59
C TYR A 8 -24.04 1.01 -2.08
N ALA A 9 -25.32 1.30 -2.40
CA ALA A 9 -25.65 2.12 -3.55
C ALA A 9 -25.76 3.55 -2.99
N GLY A 10 -24.63 4.22 -2.85
CA GLY A 10 -24.54 5.64 -2.56
C GLY A 10 -23.85 6.29 -3.75
N ASP A 11 -24.51 7.30 -4.35
CA ASP A 11 -23.88 8.19 -5.32
C ASP A 11 -22.54 8.64 -4.74
N LEU A 12 -21.50 8.63 -5.59
CA LEU A 12 -20.17 9.14 -5.24
C LEU A 12 -20.37 10.55 -4.66
N PRO A 13 -19.89 10.84 -3.43
CA PRO A 13 -19.97 12.19 -2.90
C PRO A 13 -19.35 13.14 -3.92
N ASP A 14 -19.91 14.36 -4.03
CA ASP A 14 -19.37 15.42 -4.87
C ASP A 14 -17.88 15.61 -4.60
N SER A 15 -17.07 14.79 -5.24
CA SER A 15 -15.63 14.92 -5.23
C SER A 15 -15.31 16.26 -5.85
N VAL A 16 -14.70 17.16 -5.10
CA VAL A 16 -14.19 18.42 -5.62
C VAL A 16 -13.11 18.06 -6.64
N LYS A 17 -13.53 17.83 -7.88
CA LYS A 17 -12.63 17.65 -9.03
C LYS A 17 -12.04 19.04 -9.30
N ILE A 18 -10.87 19.30 -8.76
CA ILE A 18 -10.08 20.46 -9.16
C ILE A 18 -9.42 20.07 -10.48
N HIS A 19 -10.12 20.33 -11.59
CA HIS A 19 -9.44 20.49 -12.87
C HIS A 19 -8.81 21.88 -12.83
N PRO A 20 -7.49 22.03 -13.05
CA PRO A 20 -6.92 23.35 -13.24
C PRO A 20 -7.64 23.98 -14.45
N GLU A 21 -8.35 25.10 -14.25
CA GLU A 21 -8.87 25.91 -15.36
C GLU A 21 -7.66 26.31 -16.22
N VAL A 22 -7.68 25.91 -17.48
CA VAL A 22 -6.65 26.29 -18.44
C VAL A 22 -6.82 27.79 -18.76
N PRO A 23 -5.95 28.68 -18.26
CA PRO A 23 -5.96 30.07 -18.72
C PRO A 23 -5.56 30.09 -20.18
N GLY A 24 -6.30 30.86 -20.98
CA GLY A 24 -6.15 30.97 -22.43
C GLY A 24 -4.69 31.15 -22.87
N GLN A 25 -4.37 30.48 -23.96
CA GLN A 25 -3.11 30.50 -24.70
C GLN A 25 -2.56 31.93 -24.88
N ARG A 26 -1.57 32.27 -24.08
CA ARG A 26 -0.55 33.26 -24.46
C ARG A 26 0.79 32.55 -24.32
N GLY A 27 1.58 32.58 -25.39
CA GLY A 27 2.92 31.98 -25.43
C GLY A 27 3.77 32.48 -24.27
N ILE A 28 3.94 31.58 -23.29
CA ILE A 28 4.85 31.73 -22.17
C ILE A 28 5.93 30.70 -22.43
N GLU A 29 7.16 31.17 -22.61
CA GLU A 29 8.35 30.33 -22.51
C GLU A 29 8.21 29.47 -21.24
N HIS A 30 8.20 28.14 -21.40
CA HIS A 30 8.22 27.19 -20.29
C HIS A 30 9.51 27.43 -19.48
N LYS A 31 9.47 28.34 -18.52
CA LYS A 31 10.40 28.28 -17.38
C LYS A 31 10.07 26.95 -16.69
N MET A 32 10.99 25.96 -16.82
CA MET A 32 10.91 24.73 -16.03
C MET A 32 10.80 25.14 -14.56
N THR A 33 9.60 25.01 -14.02
CA THR A 33 9.35 25.31 -12.61
C THR A 33 10.25 24.40 -11.79
N GLU A 34 11.02 24.97 -10.86
CA GLU A 34 11.97 24.24 -10.03
C GLU A 34 11.21 23.16 -9.24
N LYS A 35 11.66 21.89 -9.38
CA LYS A 35 10.96 20.74 -8.78
C LYS A 35 10.98 20.78 -7.25
N LEU A 36 9.91 20.26 -6.63
CA LEU A 36 9.79 20.13 -5.19
C LEU A 36 10.81 19.15 -4.56
N SER A 37 11.52 18.36 -5.36
CA SER A 37 12.68 17.58 -4.89
C SER A 37 13.87 18.46 -4.46
N ASN A 38 13.83 19.77 -4.79
CA ASN A 38 14.79 20.73 -4.21
C ASN A 38 14.31 21.15 -2.81
N PRO A 39 15.13 20.91 -1.75
CA PRO A 39 14.76 21.24 -0.38
C PRO A 39 14.38 22.72 -0.17
N LYS A 40 15.06 23.65 -0.88
CA LYS A 40 14.75 25.09 -0.80
C LYS A 40 13.34 25.36 -1.29
N LYS A 41 12.96 24.78 -2.45
CA LYS A 41 11.63 24.95 -3.03
C LYS A 41 10.55 24.38 -2.13
N THR A 42 10.77 23.20 -1.56
CA THR A 42 9.86 22.59 -0.58
C THR A 42 9.64 23.51 0.63
N ILE A 43 10.72 24.08 1.20
CA ILE A 43 10.63 24.99 2.34
C ILE A 43 9.89 26.28 1.96
N GLU A 44 10.16 26.86 0.78
CA GLU A 44 9.44 28.04 0.28
C GLU A 44 7.93 27.80 0.19
N VAL A 45 7.51 26.65 -0.37
CA VAL A 45 6.09 26.29 -0.49
C VAL A 45 5.45 26.13 0.88
N ILE A 46 6.11 25.42 1.79
CA ILE A 46 5.62 25.22 3.17
C ILE A 46 5.44 26.57 3.88
N GLN A 47 6.43 27.48 3.79
CA GLN A 47 6.41 28.79 4.42
C GLN A 47 5.36 29.70 3.79
N LYS A 48 5.25 29.73 2.45
CA LYS A 48 4.27 30.52 1.70
C LYS A 48 2.84 30.23 2.12
N HIS A 49 2.53 28.95 2.36
CA HIS A 49 1.21 28.50 2.78
C HIS A 49 1.01 28.46 4.30
N GLY A 50 2.02 28.83 5.09
CA GLY A 50 1.95 28.72 6.56
C GLY A 50 1.60 27.31 7.02
N PHE A 51 2.08 26.28 6.27
CA PHE A 51 1.68 24.90 6.52
C PHE A 51 2.37 24.34 7.77
N ASP A 52 1.56 23.87 8.73
CA ASP A 52 2.01 23.19 9.95
C ASP A 52 1.87 21.67 9.79
N PHE A 53 2.98 20.96 10.00
CA PHE A 53 3.01 19.50 9.91
C PHE A 53 2.07 18.86 10.94
N GLN A 54 1.11 18.12 10.43
CA GLN A 54 0.12 17.43 11.26
C GLN A 54 0.70 16.09 11.76
N LYS A 55 1.10 16.02 13.03
CA LYS A 55 1.64 14.80 13.65
C LYS A 55 0.71 13.58 13.50
N LYS A 56 -0.61 13.79 13.52
CA LYS A 56 -1.62 12.74 13.36
C LYS A 56 -1.56 12.06 12.00
N PHE A 57 -1.04 12.73 10.96
CA PHE A 57 -0.90 12.18 9.61
C PHE A 57 0.52 11.67 9.34
N GLY A 58 1.46 11.79 10.28
CA GLY A 58 2.83 11.28 10.12
C GLY A 58 3.58 11.83 8.89
N GLN A 59 3.31 13.09 8.53
CA GLN A 59 3.82 13.74 7.32
C GLN A 59 5.34 13.88 7.33
N ASN A 60 5.99 13.29 6.33
CA ASN A 60 7.42 13.41 6.04
C ASN A 60 7.57 13.57 4.52
N PHE A 61 7.84 14.79 4.06
CA PHE A 61 7.95 15.07 2.63
C PHE A 61 9.32 14.68 2.10
N LEU A 62 9.32 13.90 1.02
CA LEU A 62 10.54 13.46 0.34
C LEU A 62 11.14 14.63 -0.45
N ILE A 63 12.44 14.87 -0.30
CA ILE A 63 13.18 15.99 -0.90
C ILE A 63 14.42 15.54 -1.66
N ASP A 64 14.49 14.30 -2.06
CA ASP A 64 15.66 13.70 -2.73
C ASP A 64 15.24 13.18 -4.11
N SER A 65 15.77 13.80 -5.18
CA SER A 65 15.44 13.45 -6.57
C SER A 65 15.84 12.02 -6.93
N HIS A 66 16.99 11.54 -6.43
CA HIS A 66 17.46 10.18 -6.74
C HIS A 66 16.55 9.12 -6.12
N VAL A 67 15.99 9.41 -4.94
CA VAL A 67 15.00 8.50 -4.32
C VAL A 67 13.72 8.49 -5.12
N LEU A 68 13.23 9.66 -5.56
CA LEU A 68 12.04 9.78 -6.40
C LEU A 68 12.19 9.02 -7.73
N GLU A 69 13.33 9.19 -8.40
CA GLU A 69 13.68 8.44 -9.61
C GLU A 69 13.71 6.92 -9.38
N LYS A 70 14.25 6.47 -8.23
CA LYS A 70 14.24 5.06 -7.85
C LYS A 70 12.83 4.53 -7.61
N ILE A 71 11.92 5.33 -7.02
CA ILE A 71 10.52 4.94 -6.83
C ILE A 71 9.84 4.74 -8.19
N VAL A 72 9.95 5.73 -9.09
CA VAL A 72 9.35 5.67 -10.42
C VAL A 72 9.94 4.52 -11.23
N GLY A 73 11.26 4.34 -11.19
CA GLY A 73 11.94 3.21 -11.86
C GLY A 73 11.52 1.85 -11.32
N ALA A 74 11.42 1.72 -9.98
CA ALA A 74 10.96 0.48 -9.35
C ALA A 74 9.49 0.15 -9.68
N ALA A 75 8.65 1.17 -9.83
CA ALA A 75 7.26 1.01 -10.24
C ALA A 75 7.10 0.67 -11.73
N GLU A 76 8.19 0.74 -12.53
CA GLU A 76 8.20 0.47 -13.97
C GLU A 76 7.08 1.22 -14.72
N ILE A 77 6.89 2.51 -14.38
CA ILE A 77 5.81 3.32 -14.94
C ILE A 77 6.13 3.69 -16.38
N THR A 78 5.14 3.58 -17.26
CA THR A 78 5.18 3.95 -18.67
C THR A 78 4.07 4.94 -19.02
N LYS A 79 4.15 5.52 -20.23
CA LYS A 79 3.12 6.43 -20.75
C LYS A 79 1.76 5.78 -21.03
N ASP A 80 1.64 4.47 -20.87
CA ASP A 80 0.38 3.74 -21.01
C ASP A 80 -0.31 3.52 -19.65
N ASP A 81 0.42 3.74 -18.55
CA ASP A 81 -0.06 3.42 -17.21
C ASP A 81 -0.97 4.49 -16.61
N PHE A 82 -2.02 4.03 -15.94
CA PHE A 82 -2.76 4.79 -14.96
C PHE A 82 -2.17 4.52 -13.58
N VAL A 83 -1.85 5.58 -12.85
CA VAL A 83 -1.24 5.51 -11.52
C VAL A 83 -2.17 6.09 -10.46
N LEU A 84 -2.43 5.33 -9.41
CA LEU A 84 -3.03 5.81 -8.18
C LEU A 84 -1.93 6.16 -7.18
N GLU A 85 -1.82 7.43 -6.81
CA GLU A 85 -0.94 7.87 -5.73
C GLU A 85 -1.73 8.04 -4.43
N ILE A 86 -1.22 7.49 -3.33
CA ILE A 86 -1.84 7.61 -2.02
C ILE A 86 -0.98 8.51 -1.13
N GLY A 87 -1.56 9.62 -0.66
CA GLY A 87 -0.90 10.61 0.18
C GLY A 87 0.18 11.40 -0.59
N PRO A 88 -0.19 12.20 -1.61
CA PRO A 88 0.75 13.01 -2.40
C PRO A 88 1.50 14.05 -1.55
N GLY A 89 0.97 14.42 -0.39
CA GLY A 89 1.52 15.48 0.44
C GLY A 89 1.49 16.82 -0.27
N ILE A 90 2.64 17.44 -0.50
CA ILE A 90 2.75 18.69 -1.28
C ILE A 90 2.94 18.45 -2.79
N GLY A 91 2.87 17.19 -3.27
CA GLY A 91 2.95 16.83 -4.68
C GLY A 91 4.35 16.49 -5.20
N THR A 92 5.34 16.29 -4.33
CA THR A 92 6.73 16.05 -4.76
C THR A 92 6.86 14.78 -5.61
N LEU A 93 6.30 13.66 -5.15
CA LEU A 93 6.31 12.40 -5.91
C LEU A 93 5.34 12.48 -7.10
N THR A 94 4.20 13.16 -6.94
CA THR A 94 3.19 13.36 -7.99
C THR A 94 3.80 13.99 -9.26
N GLN A 95 4.70 14.98 -9.14
CA GLN A 95 5.38 15.61 -10.29
C GLN A 95 6.15 14.57 -11.11
N TYR A 96 6.88 13.65 -10.45
CA TYR A 96 7.63 12.60 -11.13
C TYR A 96 6.72 11.53 -11.75
N LEU A 97 5.62 11.19 -11.07
CA LEU A 97 4.61 10.26 -11.59
C LEU A 97 3.90 10.84 -12.82
N ALA A 98 3.52 12.12 -12.79
CA ALA A 98 2.87 12.81 -13.91
C ALA A 98 3.75 12.86 -15.16
N GLU A 99 5.08 13.04 -14.98
CA GLU A 99 6.03 13.01 -16.08
C GLU A 99 6.22 11.61 -16.69
N ALA A 100 6.01 10.54 -15.91
CA ALA A 100 6.22 9.16 -16.35
C ALA A 100 4.95 8.47 -16.85
N ALA A 101 3.79 8.74 -16.22
CA ALA A 101 2.52 8.06 -16.47
C ALA A 101 1.68 8.71 -17.58
N ARG A 102 0.66 8.00 -18.04
CA ARG A 102 -0.43 8.54 -18.85
C ARG A 102 -1.31 9.48 -18.03
N GLU A 103 -1.74 9.03 -16.87
CA GLU A 103 -2.62 9.73 -15.94
C GLU A 103 -2.30 9.35 -14.51
N VAL A 104 -2.41 10.32 -13.61
CA VAL A 104 -2.23 10.12 -12.16
C VAL A 104 -3.49 10.60 -11.44
N THR A 105 -4.05 9.76 -10.58
CA THR A 105 -5.02 10.19 -9.58
C THR A 105 -4.37 10.13 -8.20
N ALA A 106 -4.32 11.28 -7.53
CA ALA A 106 -3.71 11.44 -6.21
C ALA A 106 -4.81 11.61 -5.15
N VAL A 107 -4.81 10.75 -4.13
CA VAL A 107 -5.79 10.74 -3.04
C VAL A 107 -5.15 11.29 -1.77
N GLU A 108 -5.67 12.42 -1.27
CA GLU A 108 -5.15 13.12 -0.10
C GLU A 108 -6.24 13.30 0.97
N ILE A 109 -5.94 12.87 2.19
CA ILE A 109 -6.87 12.98 3.33
C ILE A 109 -6.83 14.36 4.01
N ASP A 110 -5.66 15.04 3.97
CA ASP A 110 -5.47 16.34 4.62
C ASP A 110 -5.97 17.47 3.71
N ARG A 111 -7.13 18.05 4.05
CA ARG A 111 -7.72 19.19 3.33
C ARG A 111 -6.80 20.40 3.25
N ASN A 112 -5.88 20.58 4.19
CA ASN A 112 -4.96 21.71 4.19
C ASN A 112 -3.92 21.61 3.07
N LEU A 113 -3.68 20.42 2.53
CA LEU A 113 -2.76 20.20 1.41
C LEU A 113 -3.41 20.46 0.04
N ILE A 114 -4.73 20.46 -0.07
CA ILE A 114 -5.43 20.61 -1.35
C ILE A 114 -5.09 21.95 -2.06
N PRO A 115 -5.09 23.11 -1.38
CA PRO A 115 -4.67 24.37 -2.03
C PRO A 115 -3.21 24.35 -2.47
N ILE A 116 -2.34 23.69 -1.71
CA ILE A 116 -0.92 23.54 -2.04
C ILE A 116 -0.77 22.68 -3.29
N LEU A 117 -1.44 21.52 -3.34
CA LEU A 117 -1.46 20.66 -4.51
C LEU A 117 -1.99 21.34 -5.75
N GLY A 118 -3.04 22.17 -5.60
CA GLY A 118 -3.55 22.98 -6.71
C GLY A 118 -2.52 23.94 -7.32
N GLU A 119 -1.59 24.49 -6.49
CA GLU A 119 -0.50 25.34 -6.97
C GLU A 119 0.66 24.52 -7.52
N THR A 120 1.12 23.51 -6.77
CA THR A 120 2.35 22.76 -7.08
C THR A 120 2.21 21.83 -8.28
N LEU A 121 0.97 21.47 -8.63
CA LEU A 121 0.63 20.59 -9.75
C LEU A 121 -0.11 21.30 -10.88
N ALA A 122 -0.22 22.64 -10.85
CA ALA A 122 -0.95 23.44 -11.84
C ALA A 122 -0.48 23.20 -13.30
N ASP A 123 0.81 22.87 -13.48
CA ASP A 123 1.40 22.65 -14.81
C ASP A 123 1.17 21.23 -15.35
N TYR A 124 0.57 20.32 -14.54
CA TYR A 124 0.37 18.92 -14.92
C TYR A 124 -1.09 18.62 -15.25
N SER A 125 -1.44 18.66 -16.54
CA SER A 125 -2.82 18.45 -17.02
C SER A 125 -3.32 17.00 -16.87
N ASN A 126 -2.42 16.05 -16.61
CA ASN A 126 -2.72 14.64 -16.46
C ASN A 126 -2.84 14.19 -14.98
N VAL A 127 -2.99 15.13 -14.04
CA VAL A 127 -3.14 14.85 -12.61
C VAL A 127 -4.56 15.21 -12.16
N THR A 128 -5.21 14.30 -11.45
CA THR A 128 -6.47 14.51 -10.74
C THR A 128 -6.27 14.35 -9.25
N ILE A 129 -6.78 15.28 -8.43
CA ILE A 129 -6.68 15.23 -6.97
C ILE A 129 -8.05 14.90 -6.40
N ILE A 130 -8.11 13.92 -5.49
CA ILE A 130 -9.30 13.54 -4.73
C ILE A 130 -9.01 13.80 -3.25
N ASN A 131 -9.84 14.61 -2.59
CA ASN A 131 -9.72 14.81 -1.15
C ASN A 131 -10.64 13.84 -0.40
N GLU A 132 -10.10 12.68 -0.05
CA GLU A 132 -10.84 11.62 0.66
C GLU A 132 -9.86 10.69 1.39
N ASP A 133 -10.40 9.86 2.30
CA ASP A 133 -9.70 8.73 2.88
C ASP A 133 -9.67 7.57 1.88
N VAL A 134 -8.49 7.14 1.46
CA VAL A 134 -8.32 6.06 0.48
C VAL A 134 -8.99 4.76 0.90
N LEU A 135 -9.10 4.49 2.20
CA LEU A 135 -9.78 3.29 2.74
C LEU A 135 -11.30 3.34 2.61
N LYS A 136 -11.87 4.50 2.25
CA LYS A 136 -13.31 4.69 2.02
C LYS A 136 -13.67 4.80 0.56
N LEU A 137 -12.67 4.96 -0.33
CA LEU A 137 -12.91 5.03 -1.76
C LEU A 137 -13.24 3.67 -2.35
N ASP A 138 -14.20 3.66 -3.26
CA ASP A 138 -14.41 2.53 -4.15
C ASP A 138 -13.33 2.54 -5.24
N LEU A 139 -12.21 1.88 -4.91
CA LEU A 139 -11.05 1.82 -5.81
C LEU A 139 -11.33 0.97 -7.05
N ALA A 140 -12.26 0.01 -6.97
CA ALA A 140 -12.66 -0.79 -8.13
C ALA A 140 -13.45 0.07 -9.13
N ALA A 141 -14.39 0.89 -8.66
CA ALA A 141 -15.10 1.85 -9.49
C ALA A 141 -14.13 2.87 -10.11
N LEU A 142 -13.17 3.37 -9.32
CA LEU A 142 -12.14 4.31 -9.81
C LEU A 142 -11.27 3.67 -10.92
N ALA A 143 -10.79 2.45 -10.72
CA ALA A 143 -10.00 1.73 -11.71
C ALA A 143 -10.80 1.47 -13.00
N ASN A 144 -12.09 1.15 -12.87
CA ASN A 144 -12.97 0.95 -14.01
C ASN A 144 -13.21 2.26 -14.78
N GLU A 145 -13.53 3.35 -14.10
CA GLU A 145 -13.75 4.67 -14.70
C GLU A 145 -12.49 5.19 -15.41
N LYS A 146 -11.34 5.11 -14.74
CA LYS A 146 -10.09 5.76 -15.19
C LYS A 146 -9.22 4.88 -16.08
N ASN A 147 -9.33 3.56 -15.97
CA ASN A 147 -8.48 2.62 -16.70
C ASN A 147 -9.26 1.52 -17.44
N GLY A 148 -10.59 1.65 -17.53
CA GLY A 148 -11.44 0.67 -18.23
C GLY A 148 -11.36 -0.73 -17.61
N GLY A 149 -11.19 -0.83 -16.29
CA GLY A 149 -11.06 -2.09 -15.56
C GLY A 149 -9.71 -2.81 -15.74
N LYS A 150 -8.77 -2.21 -16.47
CA LYS A 150 -7.41 -2.76 -16.60
C LYS A 150 -6.63 -2.57 -15.30
N PRO A 151 -5.63 -3.44 -15.02
CA PRO A 151 -4.80 -3.29 -13.83
C PRO A 151 -4.13 -1.92 -13.73
N ILE A 152 -4.17 -1.36 -12.53
CA ILE A 152 -3.56 -0.07 -12.20
C ILE A 152 -2.24 -0.26 -11.47
N LYS A 153 -1.42 0.77 -11.43
CA LYS A 153 -0.23 0.82 -10.56
C LYS A 153 -0.50 1.73 -9.38
N VAL A 154 -0.17 1.26 -8.18
CA VAL A 154 -0.28 2.06 -6.96
C VAL A 154 1.11 2.51 -6.51
N VAL A 155 1.27 3.79 -6.26
CA VAL A 155 2.54 4.35 -5.77
C VAL A 155 2.27 5.25 -4.58
N ALA A 156 3.10 5.16 -3.52
CA ALA A 156 2.90 6.00 -2.34
C ALA A 156 4.18 6.17 -1.51
N ASN A 157 4.28 7.35 -0.89
CA ASN A 157 5.13 7.57 0.28
C ASN A 157 4.25 7.49 1.53
N LEU A 158 4.02 6.28 2.05
CA LEU A 158 3.00 6.05 3.09
C LEU A 158 3.44 6.52 4.48
N PRO A 159 2.52 7.17 5.23
CA PRO A 159 2.71 7.36 6.66
C PRO A 159 2.85 6.01 7.37
N TYR A 160 3.83 5.91 8.27
CA TYR A 160 4.22 4.63 8.87
C TYR A 160 3.11 3.91 9.65
N TYR A 161 2.21 4.67 10.28
CA TYR A 161 1.14 4.11 11.12
C TYR A 161 0.01 3.43 10.34
N ILE A 162 -0.16 3.76 9.04
CA ILE A 162 -1.27 3.26 8.22
C ILE A 162 -0.81 2.34 7.06
N THR A 163 0.48 2.07 6.96
CA THR A 163 1.07 1.27 5.87
C THR A 163 0.39 -0.09 5.70
N THR A 164 0.30 -0.88 6.77
CA THR A 164 -0.29 -2.23 6.70
C THR A 164 -1.78 -2.21 6.36
N PRO A 165 -2.63 -1.39 7.00
CA PRO A 165 -4.04 -1.26 6.61
C PRO A 165 -4.25 -0.90 5.13
N ILE A 166 -3.46 0.02 4.58
CA ILE A 166 -3.59 0.42 3.17
C ILE A 166 -3.22 -0.73 2.23
N ILE A 167 -2.07 -1.38 2.45
CA ILE A 167 -1.62 -2.49 1.59
C ILE A 167 -2.60 -3.66 1.64
N MET A 168 -3.05 -4.03 2.84
CA MET A 168 -4.03 -5.12 2.99
C MET A 168 -5.39 -4.74 2.39
N GLY A 169 -5.84 -3.50 2.57
CA GLY A 169 -7.07 -3.02 1.94
C GLY A 169 -7.02 -3.07 0.40
N LEU A 170 -5.87 -2.76 -0.22
CA LEU A 170 -5.69 -2.89 -1.66
C LEU A 170 -5.79 -4.34 -2.13
N PHE A 171 -5.24 -5.30 -1.39
CA PHE A 171 -5.34 -6.72 -1.74
C PHE A 171 -6.76 -7.27 -1.50
N GLU A 172 -7.35 -6.98 -0.34
CA GLU A 172 -8.66 -7.51 0.05
C GLU A 172 -9.83 -6.89 -0.74
N SER A 173 -9.64 -5.70 -1.33
CA SER A 173 -10.65 -5.04 -2.17
C SER A 173 -10.80 -5.61 -3.58
N HIS A 174 -9.94 -6.57 -3.97
CA HIS A 174 -9.90 -7.17 -5.30
C HIS A 174 -9.83 -6.15 -6.46
N VAL A 175 -9.32 -4.95 -6.19
CA VAL A 175 -9.03 -3.97 -7.24
C VAL A 175 -7.96 -4.55 -8.17
N PRO A 176 -8.11 -4.43 -9.49
CA PRO A 176 -7.09 -4.90 -10.42
C PRO A 176 -5.83 -4.03 -10.29
N VAL A 177 -4.87 -4.48 -9.48
CA VAL A 177 -3.58 -3.83 -9.28
C VAL A 177 -2.48 -4.71 -9.85
N SER A 178 -1.64 -4.16 -10.73
CA SER A 178 -0.48 -4.88 -11.29
C SER A 178 0.76 -4.78 -10.40
N SER A 179 0.89 -3.68 -9.68
CA SER A 179 1.97 -3.50 -8.68
C SER A 179 1.65 -2.40 -7.68
N ILE A 180 2.18 -2.58 -6.46
CA ILE A 180 2.15 -1.58 -5.40
C ILE A 180 3.61 -1.23 -5.09
N THR A 181 4.04 0.01 -5.37
CA THR A 181 5.39 0.49 -5.06
C THR A 181 5.29 1.54 -3.98
N VAL A 182 5.76 1.21 -2.78
CA VAL A 182 5.58 2.07 -1.62
C VAL A 182 6.88 2.31 -0.88
N MET A 183 6.99 3.52 -0.32
CA MET A 183 8.03 3.82 0.65
C MET A 183 7.46 3.64 2.06
N VAL A 184 8.12 2.80 2.85
CA VAL A 184 7.69 2.39 4.19
C VAL A 184 8.89 2.37 5.14
N GLN A 185 8.67 2.19 6.45
CA GLN A 185 9.79 1.93 7.37
C GLN A 185 10.59 0.71 6.91
N LYS A 186 11.92 0.80 6.99
CA LYS A 186 12.82 -0.28 6.57
C LYS A 186 12.49 -1.61 7.23
N GLU A 187 12.16 -1.60 8.52
CA GLU A 187 11.75 -2.80 9.26
C GLU A 187 10.49 -3.44 8.66
N VAL A 188 9.51 -2.62 8.26
CA VAL A 188 8.26 -3.11 7.65
C VAL A 188 8.53 -3.74 6.29
N ALA A 189 9.38 -3.10 5.46
CA ALA A 189 9.79 -3.68 4.18
C ALA A 189 10.51 -5.03 4.35
N MET A 190 11.42 -5.13 5.33
CA MET A 190 12.12 -6.39 5.64
C MET A 190 11.15 -7.48 6.10
N ARG A 191 10.15 -7.14 6.90
CA ARG A 191 9.10 -8.08 7.32
C ARG A 191 8.25 -8.58 6.15
N MET A 192 7.91 -7.73 5.18
CA MET A 192 7.15 -8.15 3.99
C MET A 192 7.90 -9.19 3.15
N GLN A 193 9.24 -9.07 3.06
CA GLN A 193 10.10 -9.94 2.26
C GLN A 193 10.64 -11.15 3.04
N ALA A 194 10.45 -11.20 4.36
CA ALA A 194 11.01 -12.23 5.23
C ALA A 194 10.47 -13.63 4.90
N GLY A 195 11.34 -14.64 4.94
CA GLY A 195 11.00 -16.06 4.80
C GLY A 195 10.89 -16.79 6.13
N PRO A 196 10.37 -18.02 6.13
CA PRO A 196 10.19 -18.87 7.31
C PRO A 196 11.48 -19.03 8.13
N GLY A 197 11.34 -19.11 9.45
CA GLY A 197 12.45 -19.32 10.38
C GLY A 197 13.32 -18.08 10.64
N THR A 198 13.02 -16.94 10.01
CA THR A 198 13.73 -15.69 10.27
C THR A 198 13.04 -14.86 11.36
N LYS A 199 13.79 -13.94 11.98
CA LYS A 199 13.27 -13.07 13.05
C LYS A 199 12.11 -12.18 12.56
N ASP A 200 12.19 -11.71 11.32
CA ASP A 200 11.26 -10.75 10.74
C ASP A 200 10.03 -11.40 10.10
N TYR A 201 10.05 -12.72 9.96
CA TYR A 201 8.93 -13.48 9.41
C TYR A 201 7.70 -13.44 10.31
N GLY A 202 6.53 -13.23 9.72
CA GLY A 202 5.28 -13.12 10.45
C GLY A 202 4.05 -13.02 9.57
N ALA A 203 2.92 -12.67 10.18
CA ALA A 203 1.65 -12.56 9.46
C ALA A 203 1.71 -11.60 8.28
N LEU A 204 2.46 -10.49 8.39
CA LEU A 204 2.63 -9.54 7.28
C LEU A 204 3.40 -10.15 6.10
N SER A 205 4.44 -10.96 6.38
CA SER A 205 5.20 -11.67 5.34
C SER A 205 4.30 -12.57 4.52
N LEU A 206 3.55 -13.43 5.22
CA LEU A 206 2.61 -14.38 4.61
C LEU A 206 1.49 -13.71 3.85
N ALA A 207 0.88 -12.67 4.46
CA ALA A 207 -0.22 -11.94 3.84
C ALA A 207 0.23 -11.23 2.55
N VAL A 208 1.39 -10.59 2.54
CA VAL A 208 1.91 -9.94 1.33
C VAL A 208 2.30 -10.98 0.28
N GLN A 209 3.02 -12.05 0.67
CA GLN A 209 3.51 -13.07 -0.26
C GLN A 209 2.39 -13.96 -0.83
N PHE A 210 1.22 -13.97 -0.21
CA PHE A 210 0.03 -14.62 -0.77
C PHE A 210 -0.49 -13.90 -2.03
N TYR A 211 -0.43 -12.55 -2.05
CA TYR A 211 -0.95 -11.73 -3.16
C TYR A 211 0.12 -11.26 -4.15
N ALA A 212 1.37 -11.13 -3.71
CA ALA A 212 2.40 -10.46 -4.47
C ALA A 212 3.82 -10.97 -4.16
N GLU A 213 4.73 -10.73 -5.11
CA GLU A 213 6.16 -10.90 -4.94
C GLU A 213 6.79 -9.60 -4.40
N PRO A 214 7.29 -9.58 -3.14
CA PRO A 214 7.92 -8.39 -2.56
C PRO A 214 9.38 -8.26 -2.99
N TYR A 215 9.78 -7.04 -3.43
CA TYR A 215 11.14 -6.70 -3.80
C TYR A 215 11.56 -5.34 -3.22
N ILE A 216 12.59 -5.31 -2.36
CA ILE A 216 13.16 -4.07 -1.82
C ILE A 216 14.06 -3.43 -2.87
N ALA A 217 13.61 -2.33 -3.46
CA ALA A 217 14.30 -1.63 -4.54
C ALA A 217 15.39 -0.66 -4.03
N ALA A 218 15.18 -0.02 -2.86
CA ALA A 218 16.14 0.92 -2.29
C ALA A 218 15.99 1.07 -0.79
N ASN A 219 17.12 1.35 -0.09
CA ASN A 219 17.10 1.88 1.26
C ASN A 219 17.16 3.41 1.21
N VAL A 220 16.39 4.08 2.06
CA VAL A 220 16.25 5.54 2.09
C VAL A 220 16.58 6.07 3.48
N PRO A 221 17.68 6.84 3.61
CA PRO A 221 18.07 7.39 4.89
C PRO A 221 17.16 8.55 5.32
N PRO A 222 17.07 8.86 6.63
CA PRO A 222 16.18 9.89 7.16
C PRO A 222 16.43 11.31 6.63
N ASN A 223 17.64 11.63 6.19
CA ASN A 223 18.00 12.95 5.66
C ASN A 223 17.37 13.28 4.29
N CYS A 224 16.71 12.30 3.66
CA CYS A 224 15.95 12.52 2.42
C CYS A 224 14.56 13.13 2.67
N PHE A 225 14.19 13.47 3.92
CA PHE A 225 12.86 13.94 4.29
C PHE A 225 12.87 15.25 5.09
N ILE A 226 11.77 16.02 4.96
CA ILE A 226 11.40 17.14 5.82
C ILE A 226 9.98 16.92 6.34
N PRO A 227 9.75 16.89 7.67
CA PRO A 227 10.76 16.74 8.73
C PRO A 227 11.47 15.38 8.64
N ARG A 228 12.66 15.29 9.26
CA ARG A 228 13.45 14.07 9.28
C ARG A 228 12.79 13.02 10.21
N PRO A 229 12.45 11.81 9.73
CA PRO A 229 11.97 10.73 10.60
C PRO A 229 13.10 10.16 11.46
N ASN A 230 12.72 9.47 12.55
CA ASN A 230 13.70 8.86 13.48
C ASN A 230 14.32 7.55 12.97
N VAL A 231 13.71 6.94 11.94
CA VAL A 231 14.09 5.62 11.39
C VAL A 231 14.26 5.70 9.89
N GLY A 232 15.09 4.82 9.35
CA GLY A 232 15.26 4.69 7.90
C GLY A 232 14.02 4.09 7.24
N SER A 233 13.85 4.43 5.97
CA SER A 233 12.81 3.89 5.09
C SER A 233 13.39 2.94 4.05
N ALA A 234 12.52 2.25 3.34
CA ALA A 234 12.86 1.51 2.14
C ALA A 234 11.75 1.67 1.10
N VAL A 235 12.13 1.67 -0.16
CA VAL A 235 11.22 1.52 -1.29
C VAL A 235 11.04 0.03 -1.52
N ILE A 236 9.82 -0.46 -1.43
CA ILE A 236 9.45 -1.83 -1.72
C ILE A 236 8.42 -1.87 -2.84
N ARG A 237 8.62 -2.76 -3.81
CA ARG A 237 7.66 -3.09 -4.85
C ARG A 237 7.02 -4.43 -4.53
N LEU A 238 5.71 -4.49 -4.58
CA LEU A 238 4.89 -5.69 -4.47
C LEU A 238 4.29 -5.92 -5.85
N LYS A 239 4.86 -6.85 -6.62
CA LYS A 239 4.34 -7.24 -7.93
C LYS A 239 3.22 -8.25 -7.71
N THR A 240 1.98 -7.88 -8.01
CA THR A 240 0.84 -8.77 -7.80
C THR A 240 0.88 -9.95 -8.77
N TYR A 241 0.45 -11.10 -8.31
CA TYR A 241 0.33 -12.27 -9.16
C TYR A 241 -0.91 -12.12 -10.06
N GLU A 242 -0.77 -12.42 -11.34
CA GLU A 242 -1.89 -12.46 -12.29
C GLU A 242 -2.90 -13.57 -11.94
N GLN A 243 -2.38 -14.64 -11.34
CA GLN A 243 -3.15 -15.77 -10.83
C GLN A 243 -2.62 -16.15 -9.45
N PRO A 244 -3.49 -16.55 -8.51
CA PRO A 244 -3.04 -17.00 -7.20
C PRO A 244 -1.98 -18.12 -7.33
N GLN A 245 -0.81 -17.92 -6.73
CA GLN A 245 0.25 -18.93 -6.69
C GLN A 245 -0.13 -20.14 -5.84
N ILE A 246 -1.02 -19.92 -4.88
CA ILE A 246 -1.52 -20.92 -3.96
C ILE A 246 -3.05 -20.85 -3.99
N GLN A 247 -3.68 -21.99 -4.24
CA GLN A 247 -5.14 -22.13 -4.16
C GLN A 247 -5.54 -22.63 -2.79
N VAL A 248 -6.59 -22.05 -2.23
CA VAL A 248 -7.17 -22.43 -0.93
C VAL A 248 -8.70 -22.44 -1.05
N LYS A 249 -9.35 -23.31 -0.26
CA LYS A 249 -10.81 -23.40 -0.23
C LYS A 249 -11.48 -22.15 0.33
N ASP A 250 -10.81 -21.47 1.28
CA ASP A 250 -11.32 -20.29 1.98
C ASP A 250 -10.17 -19.34 2.33
N GLU A 251 -10.03 -18.28 1.55
CA GLU A 251 -8.98 -17.27 1.70
C GLU A 251 -9.14 -16.48 3.02
N ALA A 252 -10.37 -16.15 3.39
CA ALA A 252 -10.65 -15.42 4.63
C ALA A 252 -10.25 -16.25 5.85
N PHE A 253 -10.50 -17.57 5.81
CA PHE A 253 -10.07 -18.49 6.86
C PHE A 253 -8.54 -18.62 6.90
N LEU A 254 -7.86 -18.74 5.76
CA LEU A 254 -6.40 -18.73 5.70
C LEU A 254 -5.81 -17.48 6.35
N CYS A 255 -6.33 -16.30 6.00
CA CYS A 255 -5.88 -15.02 6.56
C CYS A 255 -6.12 -14.96 8.09
N ALA A 256 -7.25 -15.45 8.57
CA ALA A 256 -7.54 -15.53 10.01
C ALA A 256 -6.61 -16.52 10.73
N LEU A 257 -6.35 -17.70 10.12
CA LEU A 257 -5.43 -18.72 10.62
C LEU A 257 -4.00 -18.19 10.77
N ILE A 258 -3.52 -17.47 9.73
CA ILE A 258 -2.21 -16.82 9.76
C ILE A 258 -2.16 -15.80 10.90
N ARG A 259 -3.10 -14.88 10.99
CA ARG A 259 -3.14 -13.87 12.08
C ARG A 259 -3.11 -14.52 13.46
N ALA A 260 -3.96 -15.52 13.68
CA ALA A 260 -4.03 -16.25 14.96
C ALA A 260 -2.71 -16.93 15.33
N SER A 261 -2.00 -17.49 14.34
CA SER A 261 -0.74 -18.18 14.53
C SER A 261 0.39 -17.30 15.06
N PHE A 262 0.33 -15.99 14.77
CA PHE A 262 1.35 -15.02 15.16
C PHE A 262 0.97 -14.13 16.36
N ASN A 263 -0.27 -14.19 16.85
CA ASN A 263 -0.70 -13.42 18.02
C ASN A 263 0.11 -13.78 19.29
N GLN A 264 0.61 -15.00 19.36
CA GLN A 264 1.39 -15.50 20.50
C GLN A 264 2.67 -16.20 20.04
N ARG A 265 3.62 -15.48 19.43
CA ARG A 265 4.85 -16.02 18.80
C ARG A 265 5.62 -17.07 19.62
N ARG A 266 5.61 -16.97 20.96
CA ARG A 266 6.32 -17.90 21.85
C ARG A 266 5.57 -19.20 22.09
N LYS A 267 4.32 -19.34 21.69
CA LYS A 267 3.51 -20.54 21.86
C LYS A 267 3.62 -21.47 20.64
N THR A 268 3.31 -22.75 20.85
CA THR A 268 3.13 -23.70 19.75
C THR A 268 1.93 -23.28 18.90
N LEU A 269 1.91 -23.69 17.63
CA LEU A 269 0.82 -23.40 16.70
C LEU A 269 -0.52 -23.89 17.25
N VAL A 270 -0.56 -25.12 17.80
CA VAL A 270 -1.74 -25.71 18.46
C VAL A 270 -2.30 -24.78 19.54
N ASN A 271 -1.43 -24.26 20.42
CA ASN A 271 -1.88 -23.38 21.50
C ASN A 271 -2.33 -22.01 21.00
N SER A 272 -1.68 -21.48 19.95
CA SER A 272 -2.07 -20.20 19.35
C SER A 272 -3.45 -20.28 18.70
N LEU A 273 -3.72 -21.34 17.94
CA LEU A 273 -4.99 -21.55 17.24
C LEU A 273 -6.14 -21.87 18.18
N LYS A 274 -5.92 -22.73 19.21
CA LYS A 274 -6.93 -23.00 20.23
C LYS A 274 -7.39 -21.74 20.97
N ASN A 275 -6.46 -20.80 21.19
CA ASN A 275 -6.76 -19.56 21.91
C ASN A 275 -7.43 -18.49 21.01
N ALA A 276 -7.55 -18.72 19.72
CA ALA A 276 -8.22 -17.83 18.79
C ALA A 276 -9.72 -18.10 18.75
N SER A 277 -10.48 -17.33 19.54
CA SER A 277 -11.93 -17.50 19.72
C SER A 277 -12.75 -17.36 18.43
N ASP A 278 -12.24 -16.61 17.48
CA ASP A 278 -12.84 -16.35 16.17
C ASP A 278 -12.74 -17.54 15.21
N LEU A 279 -11.74 -18.42 15.39
CA LEU A 279 -11.57 -19.63 14.56
C LEU A 279 -12.38 -20.83 15.05
N LYS A 280 -12.75 -20.89 16.33
CA LYS A 280 -13.51 -21.98 16.95
C LYS A 280 -12.92 -23.36 16.69
N LEU A 281 -11.60 -23.50 16.71
CA LEU A 281 -10.88 -24.73 16.46
C LEU A 281 -10.63 -25.51 17.74
N GLU A 282 -10.92 -26.83 17.70
CA GLU A 282 -10.59 -27.73 18.79
C GLU A 282 -9.13 -28.18 18.69
N LYS A 283 -8.51 -28.44 19.84
CA LYS A 283 -7.11 -28.83 19.91
C LYS A 283 -6.80 -30.10 19.09
N GLU A 284 -7.69 -31.08 19.18
CA GLU A 284 -7.56 -32.38 18.50
C GLU A 284 -7.61 -32.23 16.98
N GLN A 285 -8.44 -31.33 16.44
CA GLN A 285 -8.49 -31.05 15.01
C GLN A 285 -7.16 -30.50 14.49
N VAL A 286 -6.55 -29.56 15.23
CA VAL A 286 -5.25 -28.99 14.85
C VAL A 286 -4.14 -30.04 14.92
N LEU A 287 -4.13 -30.88 15.96
CA LEU A 287 -3.15 -31.97 16.10
C LEU A 287 -3.25 -32.98 14.96
N GLU A 288 -4.46 -33.39 14.58
CA GLU A 288 -4.69 -34.35 13.49
C GLU A 288 -4.25 -33.74 12.14
N ALA A 289 -4.56 -32.48 11.87
CA ALA A 289 -4.11 -31.80 10.68
C ALA A 289 -2.57 -31.72 10.60
N LEU A 290 -1.88 -31.41 11.72
CA LEU A 290 -0.41 -31.41 11.76
C LEU A 290 0.19 -32.80 11.52
N ARG A 291 -0.40 -33.86 12.09
CA ARG A 291 0.04 -35.26 11.84
C ARG A 291 -0.12 -35.63 10.38
N THR A 292 -1.27 -35.30 9.78
CA THR A 292 -1.54 -35.51 8.34
C THR A 292 -0.50 -34.83 7.46
N MET A 293 -0.02 -33.65 7.87
CA MET A 293 1.02 -32.91 7.17
C MET A 293 2.45 -33.38 7.50
N GLY A 294 2.62 -34.33 8.41
CA GLY A 294 3.93 -34.79 8.89
C GLY A 294 4.70 -33.74 9.70
N LEU A 295 3.99 -32.77 10.30
CA LEU A 295 4.59 -31.73 11.11
C LEU A 295 4.58 -32.04 12.59
N SER A 296 5.57 -31.50 13.33
CA SER A 296 5.64 -31.66 14.77
C SER A 296 4.47 -31.00 15.50
N GLU A 297 3.88 -31.66 16.48
CA GLU A 297 2.84 -31.11 17.36
C GLU A 297 3.31 -29.87 18.17
N THR A 298 4.62 -29.70 18.30
CA THR A 298 5.24 -28.55 18.98
C THR A 298 5.68 -27.42 18.03
N VAL A 299 5.40 -27.54 16.73
CA VAL A 299 5.77 -26.55 15.73
C VAL A 299 5.18 -25.18 16.07
N ARG A 300 5.91 -24.12 15.73
CA ARG A 300 5.44 -22.74 15.84
C ARG A 300 5.06 -22.19 14.48
N GLY A 301 4.15 -21.21 14.43
CA GLY A 301 3.72 -20.59 13.19
C GLY A 301 4.88 -20.01 12.37
N GLU A 302 5.94 -19.49 13.02
CA GLU A 302 7.10 -18.93 12.34
C GLU A 302 7.94 -19.95 11.54
N ALA A 303 7.72 -21.24 11.75
CA ALA A 303 8.43 -22.30 11.02
C ALA A 303 7.70 -22.77 9.76
N LEU A 304 6.41 -22.44 9.59
CA LEU A 304 5.60 -22.90 8.46
C LEU A 304 5.78 -21.96 7.24
N THR A 305 5.83 -22.58 6.06
CA THR A 305 5.73 -21.86 4.79
C THR A 305 4.30 -21.46 4.49
N LEU A 306 4.10 -20.61 3.48
CA LEU A 306 2.76 -20.19 3.04
C LEU A 306 1.97 -21.39 2.50
N GLU A 307 2.61 -22.31 1.76
CA GLU A 307 1.99 -23.55 1.25
C GLU A 307 1.53 -24.45 2.39
N GLN A 308 2.33 -24.53 3.47
CA GLN A 308 1.95 -25.29 4.66
C GLN A 308 0.77 -24.65 5.39
N PHE A 309 0.70 -23.31 5.45
CA PHE A 309 -0.48 -22.63 5.99
C PHE A 309 -1.72 -22.87 5.14
N ALA A 310 -1.61 -22.86 3.83
CA ALA A 310 -2.70 -23.16 2.91
C ALA A 310 -3.22 -24.59 3.09
N SER A 311 -2.31 -25.58 3.12
CA SER A 311 -2.66 -26.99 3.35
C SER A 311 -3.33 -27.18 4.73
N LEU A 312 -2.82 -26.51 5.76
CA LEU A 312 -3.41 -26.54 7.10
C LEU A 312 -4.82 -25.93 7.12
N ALA A 313 -5.00 -24.79 6.45
CA ALA A 313 -6.31 -24.15 6.33
C ALA A 313 -7.34 -25.06 5.66
N ASP A 314 -6.97 -25.72 4.58
CA ASP A 314 -7.84 -26.63 3.83
C ASP A 314 -8.20 -27.91 4.62
N LEU A 315 -7.29 -28.41 5.46
CA LEU A 315 -7.57 -29.55 6.36
C LEU A 315 -8.49 -29.17 7.52
N LEU A 316 -8.35 -27.95 8.04
CA LEU A 316 -9.16 -27.48 9.17
C LEU A 316 -10.56 -26.97 8.76
N LYS A 317 -10.76 -26.70 7.46
CA LYS A 317 -12.02 -26.22 6.88
C LYS A 317 -12.79 -27.35 6.19
N ALA A 318 -12.30 -28.60 6.25
CA ALA A 318 -12.92 -29.79 5.63
C ALA A 318 -14.21 -30.22 6.33
#